data_32a8de8ebefd237e9ef23f091fa060d9
#
_entry.id   32a8de8ebefd237e9ef23f091fa060d9
#
_cell.length_a   1.000
_cell.length_b   1.000
_cell.length_c   1.000
_cell.angle_alpha   90.00
_cell.angle_beta   90.00
_cell.angle_gamma   90.00
#
_symmetry.space_group_name_H-M   'P 1'
#
loop_
_entity.id
_entity.type
_entity.pdbx_description
1 polymer ?
#
loop_
_entity_poly.entity_id
_entity_poly.type
_entity_poly.pdbx_seq_one_letter_code
_entity_poly.pdbx_strand_id
1 'polypeptide(L)'
;MFSQGNYNQVNFIQNSLLKYPSIFPIIKILKRCLNEKKMNQTFKGGMSSYILFLLVYSFTKRNILINNKIDSPGELLINFLFYYIKIIDFSQTLINPNLSNPFILCNNLENIPTILDPITKINAAKSVFKIFDVVKVFNFIYTDIYMIYSNFYDEELKEEKKGNIIKILFQNFHNK
;
A
#
# COMPACT_ATOMS: atom_id res chain seq x y z
N MET A 1 -27.79 -12.68 -11.62
CA MET A 1 -26.74 -13.72 -11.68
C MET A 1 -25.39 -13.02 -11.62
N PHE A 2 -24.60 -13.21 -10.55
CA PHE A 2 -23.22 -12.75 -10.54
C PHE A 2 -22.42 -13.61 -11.51
N SER A 3 -21.57 -12.97 -12.34
CA SER A 3 -20.71 -13.71 -13.26
C SER A 3 -19.71 -14.56 -12.46
N GLN A 4 -19.30 -15.71 -12.98
CA GLN A 4 -18.35 -16.64 -12.33
C GLN A 4 -17.03 -15.94 -11.96
N GLY A 5 -16.63 -14.90 -12.72
CA GLY A 5 -15.46 -14.08 -12.44
C GLY A 5 -15.59 -13.24 -11.15
N ASN A 6 -16.77 -12.67 -10.88
CA ASN A 6 -17.01 -11.91 -9.65
C ASN A 6 -16.96 -12.80 -8.40
N TYR A 7 -17.46 -14.03 -8.49
CA TYR A 7 -17.39 -14.99 -7.40
C TYR A 7 -15.95 -15.35 -7.03
N ASN A 8 -15.09 -15.56 -8.02
CA ASN A 8 -13.68 -15.86 -7.81
C ASN A 8 -12.92 -14.69 -7.17
N GLN A 9 -13.22 -13.45 -7.56
CA GLN A 9 -12.61 -12.25 -6.93
C GLN A 9 -13.04 -12.11 -5.47
N VAL A 10 -14.33 -12.30 -5.16
CA VAL A 10 -14.83 -12.24 -3.78
C VAL A 10 -14.15 -13.30 -2.90
N ASN A 11 -14.06 -14.53 -3.38
CA ASN A 11 -13.38 -15.61 -2.66
C ASN A 11 -11.89 -15.31 -2.45
N PHE A 12 -11.21 -14.76 -3.46
CA PHE A 12 -9.82 -14.37 -3.33
C PHE A 12 -9.63 -13.31 -2.24
N ILE A 13 -10.48 -12.28 -2.22
CA ILE A 13 -10.45 -11.23 -1.19
C ILE A 13 -10.69 -11.83 0.20
N GLN A 14 -11.74 -12.63 0.37
CA GLN A 14 -12.09 -13.23 1.65
C GLN A 14 -10.96 -14.12 2.19
N ASN A 15 -10.41 -15.01 1.38
CA ASN A 15 -9.31 -15.88 1.76
C ASN A 15 -8.04 -15.08 2.12
N SER A 16 -7.79 -13.99 1.40
CA SER A 16 -6.65 -13.11 1.68
C SER A 16 -6.81 -12.36 3.01
N LEU A 17 -8.02 -11.90 3.34
CA LEU A 17 -8.31 -11.22 4.61
C LEU A 17 -8.27 -12.18 5.79
N LEU A 18 -8.70 -13.42 5.61
CA LEU A 18 -8.55 -14.47 6.63
C LEU A 18 -7.07 -14.77 6.90
N LYS A 19 -6.26 -14.83 5.86
CA LYS A 19 -4.82 -15.10 5.96
C LYS A 19 -4.03 -13.92 6.54
N TYR A 20 -4.41 -12.69 6.20
CA TYR A 20 -3.72 -11.46 6.58
C TYR A 20 -4.71 -10.44 7.14
N PRO A 21 -5.21 -10.60 8.37
CA PRO A 21 -6.26 -9.74 8.94
C PRO A 21 -5.84 -8.28 9.08
N SER A 22 -4.54 -7.99 9.20
CA SER A 22 -3.99 -6.62 9.23
C SER A 22 -4.31 -5.80 7.97
N ILE A 23 -4.62 -6.42 6.83
CA ILE A 23 -4.96 -5.74 5.57
C ILE A 23 -6.26 -4.94 5.69
N PHE A 24 -7.26 -5.46 6.40
CA PHE A 24 -8.60 -4.87 6.43
C PHE A 24 -8.64 -3.44 7.03
N PRO A 25 -8.09 -3.18 8.24
CA PRO A 25 -8.07 -1.82 8.79
C PRO A 25 -7.30 -0.83 7.92
N ILE A 26 -6.20 -1.26 7.27
CA ILE A 26 -5.40 -0.42 6.39
C ILE A 26 -6.22 0.01 5.18
N ILE A 27 -6.89 -0.93 4.52
CA ILE A 27 -7.77 -0.62 3.38
C ILE A 27 -8.87 0.36 3.77
N LYS A 28 -9.48 0.22 4.95
CA LYS A 28 -10.51 1.15 5.43
C LYS A 28 -9.98 2.58 5.56
N ILE A 29 -8.80 2.76 6.15
CA ILE A 29 -8.16 4.06 6.33
C ILE A 29 -7.84 4.67 4.97
N LEU A 30 -7.10 3.95 4.13
CA LEU A 30 -6.67 4.43 2.81
C LEU A 30 -7.87 4.75 1.90
N LYS A 31 -8.89 3.90 1.90
CA LYS A 31 -10.12 4.12 1.14
C LYS A 31 -10.84 5.40 1.56
N ARG A 32 -10.92 5.67 2.86
CA ARG A 32 -11.51 6.90 3.37
C ARG A 32 -10.74 8.12 2.90
N CYS A 33 -9.42 8.14 3.05
CA CYS A 33 -8.57 9.25 2.63
C CYS A 33 -8.63 9.49 1.11
N LEU A 34 -8.60 8.43 0.30
CA LEU A 34 -8.77 8.53 -1.15
C LEU A 34 -10.14 9.09 -1.54
N ASN A 35 -11.21 8.72 -0.80
CA ASN A 35 -12.55 9.26 -1.03
C ASN A 35 -12.62 10.77 -0.71
N GLU A 36 -12.08 11.20 0.42
CA GLU A 36 -12.02 12.61 0.83
C GLU A 36 -11.28 13.47 -0.20
N LYS A 37 -10.22 12.93 -0.81
CA LYS A 37 -9.45 13.60 -1.88
C LYS A 37 -10.00 13.34 -3.29
N LYS A 38 -11.16 12.67 -3.42
CA LYS A 38 -11.83 12.33 -4.70
C LYS A 38 -10.95 11.48 -5.65
N MET A 39 -10.00 10.74 -5.09
CA MET A 39 -9.08 9.84 -5.82
C MET A 39 -9.60 8.39 -5.91
N ASN A 40 -10.83 8.12 -5.50
CA ASN A 40 -11.52 6.83 -5.63
C ASN A 40 -12.39 6.71 -6.89
N GLN A 41 -12.46 7.76 -7.72
CA GLN A 41 -13.30 7.81 -8.91
C GLN A 41 -12.57 7.25 -10.13
N THR A 42 -12.79 5.98 -10.46
CA THR A 42 -12.08 5.27 -11.54
C THR A 42 -12.24 5.91 -12.90
N PHE A 43 -13.43 6.45 -13.22
CA PHE A 43 -13.68 7.15 -14.48
C PHE A 43 -12.93 8.50 -14.61
N LYS A 44 -12.40 9.02 -13.50
CA LYS A 44 -11.53 10.20 -13.45
C LYS A 44 -10.05 9.84 -13.26
N GLY A 45 -9.69 8.58 -13.42
CA GLY A 45 -8.32 8.10 -13.27
C GLY A 45 -7.90 7.77 -11.85
N GLY A 46 -8.85 7.76 -10.89
CA GLY A 46 -8.61 7.40 -9.51
C GLY A 46 -8.54 5.88 -9.29
N MET A 47 -8.26 5.48 -8.06
CA MET A 47 -8.02 4.09 -7.67
C MET A 47 -9.27 3.43 -7.10
N SER A 48 -9.69 2.29 -7.65
CA SER A 48 -10.78 1.49 -7.10
C SER A 48 -10.39 0.80 -5.79
N SER A 49 -11.39 0.43 -4.99
CA SER A 49 -11.16 -0.35 -3.76
C SER A 49 -10.49 -1.70 -4.02
N TYR A 50 -10.73 -2.31 -5.18
CA TYR A 50 -10.10 -3.55 -5.57
C TYR A 50 -8.62 -3.40 -5.89
N ILE A 51 -8.25 -2.36 -6.65
CA ILE A 51 -6.85 -2.07 -6.95
C ILE A 51 -6.09 -1.70 -5.67
N LEU A 52 -6.70 -0.89 -4.79
CA LEU A 52 -6.13 -0.59 -3.48
C LEU A 52 -5.90 -1.87 -2.66
N PHE A 53 -6.86 -2.80 -2.65
CA PHE A 53 -6.70 -4.11 -2.01
C PHE A 53 -5.51 -4.88 -2.60
N LEU A 54 -5.37 -4.94 -3.93
CA LEU A 54 -4.24 -5.63 -4.58
C LEU A 54 -2.89 -5.03 -4.19
N LEU A 55 -2.80 -3.69 -4.06
CA LEU A 55 -1.58 -3.02 -3.61
C LEU A 55 -1.23 -3.39 -2.17
N VAL A 56 -2.20 -3.30 -1.24
CA VAL A 56 -1.98 -3.63 0.19
C VAL A 56 -1.64 -5.10 0.35
N TYR A 57 -2.35 -5.99 -0.35
CA TYR A 57 -2.10 -7.43 -0.34
C TYR A 57 -0.69 -7.78 -0.85
N SER A 58 -0.30 -7.22 -2.00
CA SER A 58 1.03 -7.44 -2.59
C SER A 58 2.14 -6.95 -1.67
N PHE A 59 1.98 -5.76 -1.10
CA PHE A 59 2.92 -5.22 -0.13
C PHE A 59 3.04 -6.12 1.11
N THR A 60 1.91 -6.57 1.66
CA THR A 60 1.90 -7.46 2.84
C THR A 60 2.68 -8.75 2.58
N LYS A 61 2.48 -9.38 1.41
CA LYS A 61 3.25 -10.56 1.02
C LYS A 61 4.75 -10.30 0.97
N ARG A 62 5.16 -9.21 0.31
CA ARG A 62 6.56 -8.81 0.22
C ARG A 62 7.15 -8.54 1.61
N ASN A 63 6.41 -7.81 2.43
CA ASN A 63 6.85 -7.43 3.77
C ASN A 63 7.10 -8.66 4.66
N ILE A 64 6.20 -9.64 4.61
CA ILE A 64 6.38 -10.92 5.31
C ILE A 64 7.58 -11.70 4.75
N LEU A 65 7.77 -11.72 3.43
CA LEU A 65 8.89 -12.40 2.80
C LEU A 65 10.24 -11.84 3.26
N ILE A 66 10.34 -10.52 3.44
CA ILE A 66 11.59 -9.85 3.83
C ILE A 66 11.81 -9.92 5.34
N ASN A 67 10.79 -9.62 6.13
CA ASN A 67 10.92 -9.46 7.58
C ASN A 67 10.66 -10.77 8.36
N ASN A 68 10.15 -11.79 7.68
CA ASN A 68 9.74 -13.07 8.26
C ASN A 68 8.78 -12.93 9.45
N LYS A 69 8.00 -11.85 9.49
CA LYS A 69 6.98 -11.57 10.51
C LYS A 69 5.77 -10.87 9.90
N ILE A 70 4.65 -10.95 10.61
CA ILE A 70 3.44 -10.19 10.30
C ILE A 70 3.48 -8.92 11.16
N ASP A 71 3.52 -7.77 10.50
CA ASP A 71 3.48 -6.48 11.19
C ASP A 71 2.10 -6.22 11.80
N SER A 72 2.07 -5.43 12.86
CA SER A 72 0.82 -4.83 13.35
C SER A 72 0.19 -3.95 12.27
N PRO A 73 -1.13 -3.69 12.31
CA PRO A 73 -1.77 -2.85 11.30
C PRO A 73 -1.15 -1.45 11.18
N GLY A 74 -0.69 -0.87 12.29
CA GLY A 74 -0.03 0.45 12.29
C GLY A 74 1.34 0.41 11.59
N GLU A 75 2.19 -0.54 11.95
CA GLU A 75 3.50 -0.74 11.30
C GLU A 75 3.33 -1.03 9.81
N LEU A 76 2.39 -1.92 9.47
CA LEU A 76 2.12 -2.28 8.08
C LEU A 76 1.64 -1.07 7.26
N LEU A 77 0.81 -0.19 7.83
CA LEU A 77 0.35 1.04 7.18
C LEU A 77 1.52 2.00 6.91
N ILE A 78 2.36 2.26 7.90
CA ILE A 78 3.50 3.17 7.77
C ILE A 78 4.49 2.63 6.73
N ASN A 79 4.82 1.33 6.80
CA ASN A 79 5.71 0.67 5.88
C ASN A 79 5.15 0.63 4.44
N PHE A 80 3.84 0.42 4.29
CA PHE A 80 3.13 0.51 3.00
C PHE A 80 3.25 1.90 2.39
N LEU A 81 2.92 2.94 3.16
CA LEU A 81 2.97 4.32 2.68
C LEU A 81 4.41 4.69 2.26
N PHE A 82 5.39 4.42 3.12
CA PHE A 82 6.80 4.67 2.80
C PHE A 82 7.23 3.97 1.51
N TYR A 83 6.87 2.68 1.36
CA TYR A 83 7.25 1.87 0.20
C TYR A 83 6.71 2.45 -1.11
N TYR A 84 5.43 2.82 -1.16
CA TYR A 84 4.81 3.36 -2.37
C TYR A 84 5.18 4.82 -2.65
N ILE A 85 5.64 5.56 -1.65
CA ILE A 85 6.09 6.95 -1.82
C ILE A 85 7.56 7.02 -2.26
N LYS A 86 8.41 6.16 -1.70
CA LYS A 86 9.87 6.30 -1.81
C LYS A 86 10.56 5.21 -2.61
N ILE A 87 9.98 4.04 -2.73
CA ILE A 87 10.67 2.86 -3.29
C ILE A 87 10.10 2.48 -4.65
N ILE A 88 8.76 2.52 -4.81
CA ILE A 88 8.12 2.08 -6.05
C ILE A 88 8.17 3.16 -7.12
N ASP A 89 8.68 2.77 -8.29
CA ASP A 89 8.45 3.46 -9.54
C ASP A 89 7.44 2.66 -10.38
N PHE A 90 6.23 3.17 -10.48
CA PHE A 90 5.16 2.52 -11.24
C PHE A 90 5.43 2.45 -12.75
N SER A 91 6.34 3.27 -13.28
CA SER A 91 6.76 3.21 -14.69
C SER A 91 7.71 2.05 -14.99
N GLN A 92 8.32 1.46 -13.95
CA GLN A 92 9.29 0.39 -14.06
C GLN A 92 8.92 -0.84 -13.22
N THR A 93 7.76 -0.83 -12.56
CA THR A 93 7.38 -1.94 -11.67
C THR A 93 6.06 -2.57 -12.10
N LEU A 94 6.12 -3.86 -12.44
CA LEU A 94 4.95 -4.71 -12.61
C LEU A 94 4.63 -5.36 -11.26
N ILE A 95 3.36 -5.30 -10.86
CA ILE A 95 2.87 -5.93 -9.63
C ILE A 95 2.05 -7.16 -9.99
N ASN A 96 2.54 -8.34 -9.59
CA ASN A 96 1.85 -9.61 -9.77
C ASN A 96 1.53 -10.26 -8.41
N PRO A 97 0.30 -10.13 -7.91
CA PRO A 97 -0.10 -10.65 -6.59
C PRO A 97 0.04 -12.17 -6.42
N ASN A 98 0.15 -12.93 -7.52
CA ASN A 98 0.29 -14.40 -7.46
C ASN A 98 1.70 -14.85 -7.09
N LEU A 99 2.71 -14.05 -7.31
CA LEU A 99 4.10 -14.42 -7.02
C LEU A 99 4.41 -14.31 -5.52
N SER A 100 5.42 -15.03 -5.07
CA SER A 100 5.95 -14.93 -3.68
C SER A 100 6.49 -13.52 -3.43
N ASN A 101 7.34 -13.01 -4.34
CA ASN A 101 7.67 -11.59 -4.43
C ASN A 101 6.81 -10.94 -5.52
N PRO A 102 5.81 -10.14 -5.16
CA PRO A 102 4.88 -9.57 -6.14
C PRO A 102 5.46 -8.49 -7.05
N PHE A 103 6.59 -7.90 -6.72
CA PHE A 103 7.16 -6.74 -7.42
C PHE A 103 8.28 -7.17 -8.37
N ILE A 104 8.10 -6.86 -9.64
CA ILE A 104 9.02 -7.22 -10.72
C ILE A 104 9.47 -5.95 -11.41
N LEU A 105 10.78 -5.73 -11.50
CA LEU A 105 11.33 -4.65 -12.34
C LEU A 105 11.14 -5.02 -13.81
N CYS A 106 10.57 -4.10 -14.58
CA CYS A 106 10.33 -4.22 -16.00
C CYS A 106 10.76 -2.95 -16.69
N ASN A 107 11.48 -3.08 -17.80
CA ASN A 107 11.80 -1.95 -18.65
C ASN A 107 10.62 -1.64 -19.57
N ASN A 108 10.36 -0.36 -19.84
CA ASN A 108 9.38 0.11 -20.83
C ASN A 108 7.91 -0.18 -20.49
N LEU A 109 7.49 -0.03 -19.23
CA LEU A 109 6.06 0.05 -18.91
C LEU A 109 5.50 1.40 -19.36
N GLU A 110 4.23 1.41 -19.73
CA GLU A 110 3.48 2.64 -19.99
C GLU A 110 3.40 3.49 -18.70
N ASN A 111 3.09 4.79 -18.83
CA ASN A 111 2.89 5.69 -17.67
C ASN A 111 1.64 5.35 -16.81
N ILE A 112 1.14 4.14 -16.95
CA ILE A 112 -0.01 3.59 -16.23
C ILE A 112 0.51 2.42 -15.38
N PRO A 113 0.13 2.33 -14.10
CA PRO A 113 0.59 1.24 -13.25
C PRO A 113 0.15 -0.12 -13.81
N THR A 114 1.05 -1.07 -13.83
CA THR A 114 0.75 -2.45 -14.25
C THR A 114 0.57 -3.33 -13.02
N ILE A 115 -0.70 -3.60 -12.68
CA ILE A 115 -1.09 -4.44 -11.54
C ILE A 115 -1.96 -5.58 -12.09
N LEU A 116 -1.43 -6.80 -12.09
CA LEU A 116 -2.14 -7.94 -12.63
C LEU A 116 -3.26 -8.40 -11.68
N ASP A 117 -4.43 -8.58 -12.23
CA ASP A 117 -5.52 -9.26 -11.54
C ASP A 117 -5.11 -10.73 -11.27
N PRO A 118 -5.18 -11.23 -10.05
CA PRO A 118 -4.75 -12.60 -9.72
C PRO A 118 -5.60 -13.68 -10.38
N ILE A 119 -6.83 -13.37 -10.80
CA ILE A 119 -7.77 -14.30 -11.43
C ILE A 119 -7.64 -14.25 -12.96
N THR A 120 -7.81 -13.04 -13.54
CA THR A 120 -7.87 -12.88 -15.01
C THR A 120 -6.49 -12.72 -15.66
N LYS A 121 -5.45 -12.40 -14.86
CA LYS A 121 -4.07 -12.09 -15.33
C LYS A 121 -3.97 -10.82 -16.19
N ILE A 122 -5.05 -10.06 -16.30
CA ILE A 122 -5.10 -8.80 -17.05
C ILE A 122 -4.68 -7.65 -16.11
N ASN A 123 -4.12 -6.57 -16.65
CA ASN A 123 -3.84 -5.36 -15.88
C ASN A 123 -5.15 -4.76 -15.35
N ALA A 124 -5.37 -4.85 -14.04
CA ALA A 124 -6.53 -4.31 -13.36
C ALA A 124 -6.47 -2.77 -13.24
N ALA A 125 -5.28 -2.19 -13.36
CA ALA A 125 -5.05 -0.77 -13.10
C ALA A 125 -5.08 0.11 -14.36
N LYS A 126 -5.55 -0.39 -15.50
CA LYS A 126 -5.63 0.37 -16.76
C LYS A 126 -6.34 1.72 -16.66
N SER A 127 -7.30 1.86 -15.75
CA SER A 127 -8.04 3.10 -15.53
C SER A 127 -7.36 4.08 -14.57
N VAL A 128 -6.24 3.70 -13.93
CA VAL A 128 -5.56 4.51 -12.90
C VAL A 128 -4.50 5.40 -13.52
N PHE A 129 -4.88 6.29 -14.40
CA PHE A 129 -3.94 7.23 -15.04
C PHE A 129 -3.50 8.39 -14.13
N LYS A 130 -4.13 8.56 -12.96
CA LYS A 130 -3.74 9.54 -11.92
C LYS A 130 -2.95 8.88 -10.78
N ILE A 131 -2.14 7.89 -11.07
CA ILE A 131 -1.39 7.18 -10.02
C ILE A 131 -0.50 8.11 -9.20
N PHE A 132 0.11 9.11 -9.81
CA PHE A 132 0.95 10.07 -9.10
C PHE A 132 0.14 10.94 -8.12
N ASP A 133 -1.12 11.28 -8.44
CA ASP A 133 -1.98 12.00 -7.51
C ASP A 133 -2.44 11.10 -6.36
N VAL A 134 -2.64 9.81 -6.61
CA VAL A 134 -2.88 8.82 -5.55
C VAL A 134 -1.66 8.71 -4.62
N VAL A 135 -0.45 8.68 -5.16
CA VAL A 135 0.79 8.67 -4.36
C VAL A 135 0.95 9.96 -3.54
N LYS A 136 0.54 11.11 -4.06
CA LYS A 136 0.48 12.36 -3.26
C LYS A 136 -0.48 12.24 -2.07
N VAL A 137 -1.62 11.56 -2.24
CA VAL A 137 -2.53 11.29 -1.10
C VAL A 137 -1.84 10.38 -0.08
N PHE A 138 -1.13 9.35 -0.51
CA PHE A 138 -0.34 8.51 0.39
C PHE A 138 0.71 9.31 1.16
N ASN A 139 1.42 10.21 0.47
CA ASN A 139 2.40 11.08 1.11
C ASN A 139 1.76 12.03 2.13
N PHE A 140 0.58 12.58 1.84
CA PHE A 140 -0.16 13.40 2.78
C PHE A 140 -0.50 12.61 4.06
N ILE A 141 -1.03 11.39 3.92
CA ILE A 141 -1.35 10.52 5.07
C ILE A 141 -0.09 10.19 5.87
N TYR A 142 1.01 9.88 5.18
CA TYR A 142 2.29 9.57 5.82
C TYR A 142 2.80 10.75 6.66
N THR A 143 2.75 11.95 6.09
CA THR A 143 3.16 13.19 6.77
C THR A 143 2.29 13.48 7.98
N ASP A 144 0.96 13.34 7.87
CA ASP A 144 0.03 13.55 8.99
C ASP A 144 0.30 12.58 10.13
N ILE A 145 0.48 11.28 9.83
CA ILE A 145 0.83 10.28 10.84
C ILE A 145 2.14 10.64 11.52
N TYR A 146 3.15 11.05 10.74
CA TYR A 146 4.45 11.44 11.27
C TYR A 146 4.36 12.66 12.19
N MET A 147 3.61 13.69 11.81
CA MET A 147 3.40 14.90 12.62
C MET A 147 2.67 14.59 13.93
N ILE A 148 1.64 13.76 13.88
CA ILE A 148 0.92 13.33 15.09
C ILE A 148 1.88 12.58 16.02
N TYR A 149 2.64 11.64 15.47
CA TYR A 149 3.59 10.84 16.25
C TYR A 149 4.69 11.69 16.87
N SER A 150 5.28 12.64 16.12
CA SER A 150 6.32 13.55 16.64
C SER A 150 5.81 14.45 17.76
N ASN A 151 4.57 14.96 17.65
CA ASN A 151 3.95 15.79 18.69
C ASN A 151 3.70 15.01 19.98
N PHE A 152 3.20 13.76 19.89
CA PHE A 152 3.04 12.89 21.06
C PHE A 152 4.37 12.61 21.76
N TYR A 153 5.43 12.33 20.98
CA TYR A 153 6.75 12.08 21.56
C TYR A 153 7.38 13.34 22.16
N ASP A 154 7.13 14.52 21.60
CA ASP A 154 7.63 15.79 22.17
C ASP A 154 6.95 16.15 23.51
N GLU A 155 5.73 15.68 23.75
CA GLU A 155 5.05 15.82 25.05
C GLU A 155 5.54 14.81 26.10
N GLU A 156 5.74 13.54 25.73
CA GLU A 156 6.24 12.51 26.64
C GLU A 156 7.74 12.63 26.93
N LEU A 157 8.56 13.07 25.95
CA LEU A 157 10.01 13.16 26.07
C LEU A 157 10.51 14.48 26.63
N LYS A 158 9.66 15.34 27.17
CA LYS A 158 10.14 16.46 27.99
C LYS A 158 10.89 16.01 29.24
N GLU A 159 10.81 14.74 29.60
CA GLU A 159 11.52 14.18 30.76
C GLU A 159 12.65 13.20 30.46
N GLU A 160 12.73 12.50 29.28
CA GLU A 160 13.88 11.62 28.99
C GLU A 160 14.21 11.48 27.49
N LYS A 161 15.35 12.12 27.09
CA LYS A 161 16.19 11.82 25.92
C LYS A 161 15.52 11.75 24.52
N LYS A 162 15.20 12.93 24.01
CA LYS A 162 14.94 13.23 22.58
C LYS A 162 16.09 12.79 21.67
N GLY A 163 16.07 11.69 21.07
CA GLY A 163 17.08 11.43 20.04
C GLY A 163 17.14 10.05 19.42
N ASN A 164 16.70 9.01 20.10
CA ASN A 164 17.05 7.66 19.67
C ASN A 164 16.00 6.94 18.81
N ILE A 165 14.70 7.15 19.01
CA ILE A 165 13.68 6.29 18.37
C ILE A 165 13.41 6.70 16.91
N ILE A 166 13.34 8.01 16.64
CA ILE A 166 13.18 8.51 15.27
C ILE A 166 14.42 8.15 14.44
N LYS A 167 15.61 8.30 15.03
CA LYS A 167 16.88 7.92 14.39
C LYS A 167 16.97 6.41 14.16
N ILE A 168 16.46 5.59 15.06
CA ILE A 168 16.40 4.12 14.94
C ILE A 168 15.40 3.70 13.84
N LEU A 169 14.23 4.34 13.76
CA LEU A 169 13.26 4.09 12.70
C LEU A 169 13.84 4.44 11.32
N PHE A 170 14.54 5.58 11.19
CA PHE A 170 15.14 5.98 9.92
C PHE A 170 16.46 5.26 9.60
N GLN A 171 17.29 4.88 10.59
CA GLN A 171 18.53 4.12 10.36
C GLN A 171 18.25 2.69 9.91
N ASN A 172 17.18 2.05 10.40
CA ASN A 172 16.76 0.72 9.94
C ASN A 172 16.24 0.71 8.48
N PHE A 173 15.89 1.88 7.92
CA PHE A 173 15.46 2.02 6.53
C PHE A 173 16.62 2.29 5.55
N HIS A 174 17.78 2.77 6.01
CA HIS A 174 18.93 3.09 5.16
C HIS A 174 19.97 1.97 5.04
N ASN A 175 19.90 0.94 5.90
CA ASN A 175 20.88 -0.14 5.96
C ASN A 175 20.39 -1.48 5.40
N LYS A 176 19.40 -1.47 4.48
CA LYS A 176 18.99 -2.70 3.77
C LYS A 176 18.71 -2.46 2.30
#